data_c5b5338f7ad8ea23b7d241622b406c22
#
_entry.id   c5b5338f7ad8ea23b7d241622b406c22
#
_cell.length_a   1.000
_cell.length_b   1.000
_cell.length_c   1.000
_cell.angle_alpha   90.00
_cell.angle_beta   90.00
_cell.angle_gamma   90.00
#
_symmetry.space_group_name_H-M   'P 1'
#
loop_
_entity.id
_entity.type
_entity.pdbx_description
1 polymer ?
#
loop_
_entity_poly.entity_id
_entity_poly.type
_entity_poly.pdbx_seq_one_letter_code
_entity_poly.pdbx_strand_id
1 'polypeptide(L)'
;MVQHIRRSQFVITFGPGAILETRKGPRVIPMPNIGLFRPAGGLDPSKFEIRDRRMTDGLLRSITRSQARIFRIPSNAELGKSENEPLYITKPFPEWKLCLNYSNHPKSGYILFRGRMCPLCATATAEPIRFVMACPKGHMDDVDWYTIIHRSRKTCNNNKYFIWIGSGSLENIRLECPSCNSSRTFGDAYSDELECSGRRPEWEDVNGPPQCLGCDSKARIIQRQASNLRIPEIRTLFTIPPRYTRLHDLLQRYPIFSALAGSTPTNKKELESMLQRLVDYHVIPSSDMREILSYEWEDIEQAIREVLSPPQTSYEELLLEEFYALVNGSVNGIPPETGPSPRSPPYIEIDPHLVRRITGPNGHIFRIVPILHLRAVTVQVGYRRDIPITSRSDLDLPPELVDIGFPDHFSPDVKWYPGVELFGEGIFIMLDDSDGWHFQMTGPCTDRWLRAFNNRAARVYPQYLFRGESREELHPVFVWWHSLAHLLIRSLSIEAGYSSASIRERIYIEIAGDRVRGGIVLYATQAGVDGTLGGLIALVPHFETILERALEFSSNCSGDPLCKETHFEFKSGMCNGAACYGCLLLSETSCEHRNIWLDRNVLNENMP
;
A
#
# COMPACT_ATOMS: atom_id res chain seq x y z
N MET A 1 -18.05 6.22 -22.00
CA MET A 1 -16.81 5.41 -22.18
C MET A 1 -16.31 5.04 -20.80
N VAL A 2 -16.16 3.77 -20.52
CA VAL A 2 -15.70 3.21 -19.24
C VAL A 2 -14.20 2.95 -19.36
N GLN A 3 -13.44 3.21 -18.31
CA GLN A 3 -12.02 2.86 -18.19
C GLN A 3 -11.92 1.68 -17.23
N HIS A 4 -11.23 0.63 -17.68
CA HIS A 4 -11.01 -0.55 -16.84
C HIS A 4 -9.81 -0.35 -15.94
N ILE A 5 -9.99 -0.64 -14.64
CA ILE A 5 -8.94 -0.66 -13.62
C ILE A 5 -9.02 -2.02 -12.93
N ARG A 6 -7.88 -2.67 -12.75
CA ARG A 6 -7.82 -3.93 -11.99
C ARG A 6 -8.09 -3.66 -10.50
N ARG A 7 -8.73 -4.61 -9.81
CA ARG A 7 -8.98 -4.53 -8.36
C ARG A 7 -7.70 -4.26 -7.56
N SER A 8 -6.61 -4.94 -7.91
CA SER A 8 -5.30 -4.72 -7.30
C SER A 8 -4.77 -3.31 -7.51
N GLN A 9 -4.93 -2.74 -8.71
CA GLN A 9 -4.57 -1.34 -8.97
C GLN A 9 -5.39 -0.36 -8.13
N PHE A 10 -6.68 -0.64 -7.91
CA PHE A 10 -7.51 0.19 -7.04
C PHE A 10 -7.02 0.18 -5.59
N VAL A 11 -6.63 -0.98 -5.07
CA VAL A 11 -6.16 -1.12 -3.69
C VAL A 11 -4.72 -0.63 -3.52
N ILE A 12 -3.82 -0.96 -4.45
CA ILE A 12 -2.38 -0.76 -4.26
C ILE A 12 -1.94 0.63 -4.73
N THR A 13 -2.43 1.09 -5.88
CA THR A 13 -1.92 2.30 -6.55
C THR A 13 -2.92 3.44 -6.54
N PHE A 14 -4.13 3.17 -7.01
CA PHE A 14 -5.21 4.15 -7.08
C PHE A 14 -6.11 4.03 -5.85
N GLY A 15 -7.25 4.46 -5.78
CA GLY A 15 -8.15 4.38 -4.64
C GLY A 15 -8.59 5.76 -4.21
N PRO A 16 -9.36 5.88 -3.14
CA PRO A 16 -9.92 7.17 -2.71
C PRO A 16 -8.87 8.26 -2.59
N GLY A 17 -9.17 9.44 -3.11
CA GLY A 17 -8.24 10.58 -3.08
C GLY A 17 -7.16 10.59 -4.17
N ALA A 18 -7.05 9.55 -5.01
CA ALA A 18 -6.19 9.55 -6.19
C ALA A 18 -6.82 10.33 -7.34
N ILE A 19 -6.00 11.01 -8.13
CA ILE A 19 -6.42 11.62 -9.40
C ILE A 19 -6.07 10.67 -10.53
N LEU A 20 -7.10 10.17 -11.21
CA LEU A 20 -6.95 9.27 -12.34
C LEU A 20 -7.02 10.05 -13.64
N GLU A 21 -6.03 9.89 -14.52
CA GLU A 21 -6.07 10.42 -15.87
C GLU A 21 -7.00 9.57 -16.72
N THR A 22 -8.05 10.17 -17.23
CA THR A 22 -9.02 9.51 -18.10
C THR A 22 -9.06 10.19 -19.46
N ARG A 23 -9.64 9.51 -20.47
CA ARG A 23 -9.86 10.11 -21.79
C ARG A 23 -10.77 11.36 -21.76
N LYS A 24 -11.51 11.58 -20.67
CA LYS A 24 -12.36 12.77 -20.44
C LYS A 24 -11.70 13.79 -19.51
N GLY A 25 -10.38 13.66 -19.27
CA GLY A 25 -9.60 14.46 -18.34
C GLY A 25 -9.43 13.83 -16.95
N PRO A 26 -8.71 14.51 -16.05
CA PRO A 26 -8.41 14.02 -14.72
C PRO A 26 -9.67 13.95 -13.86
N ARG A 27 -9.72 12.91 -13.03
CA ARG A 27 -10.86 12.66 -12.14
C ARG A 27 -10.37 12.14 -10.79
N VAL A 28 -10.88 12.68 -9.71
CA VAL A 28 -10.63 12.14 -8.38
C VAL A 28 -11.51 10.92 -8.13
N ILE A 29 -10.94 9.91 -7.48
CA ILE A 29 -11.65 8.70 -7.03
C ILE A 29 -12.27 8.99 -5.68
N PRO A 30 -13.61 8.98 -5.55
CA PRO A 30 -14.29 9.20 -4.28
C PRO A 30 -14.19 7.97 -3.35
N MET A 31 -14.66 8.12 -2.12
CA MET A 31 -14.79 7.03 -1.15
C MET A 31 -15.67 5.91 -1.69
N PRO A 32 -15.45 4.62 -1.32
CA PRO A 32 -16.22 3.50 -1.83
C PRO A 32 -17.73 3.61 -1.57
N ASN A 33 -18.13 4.16 -0.43
CA ASN A 33 -19.53 4.41 -0.11
C ASN A 33 -20.18 5.53 -0.96
N ILE A 34 -19.39 6.30 -1.70
CA ILE A 34 -19.87 7.37 -2.59
C ILE A 34 -19.77 6.94 -4.06
N GLY A 35 -18.61 6.40 -4.45
CA GLY A 35 -18.30 6.12 -5.86
C GLY A 35 -18.83 4.79 -6.38
N LEU A 36 -18.92 3.77 -5.51
CA LEU A 36 -19.32 2.43 -5.92
C LEU A 36 -20.82 2.39 -6.26
N PHE A 37 -21.15 1.76 -7.39
CA PHE A 37 -22.53 1.53 -7.77
C PHE A 37 -23.28 0.71 -6.69
N ARG A 38 -24.49 1.15 -6.37
CA ARG A 38 -25.39 0.48 -5.44
C ARG A 38 -26.61 -0.02 -6.20
N PRO A 39 -26.88 -1.34 -6.21
CA PRO A 39 -28.12 -1.87 -6.76
C PRO A 39 -29.35 -1.35 -5.99
N ALA A 40 -30.52 -1.44 -6.58
CA ALA A 40 -31.78 -1.18 -5.89
C ALA A 40 -31.89 -2.12 -4.67
N GLY A 41 -32.04 -1.54 -3.48
CA GLY A 41 -31.99 -2.29 -2.22
C GLY A 41 -30.67 -2.21 -1.46
N GLY A 42 -29.67 -1.48 -2.00
CA GLY A 42 -28.37 -1.28 -1.38
C GLY A 42 -27.34 -2.34 -1.75
N LEU A 43 -26.08 -2.05 -1.46
CA LEU A 43 -24.98 -3.00 -1.56
C LEU A 43 -24.71 -3.55 -0.15
N ASP A 44 -24.84 -4.87 -0.01
CA ASP A 44 -24.43 -5.57 1.21
C ASP A 44 -22.93 -5.93 1.09
N PRO A 45 -22.02 -5.23 1.80
CA PRO A 45 -20.60 -5.47 1.70
C PRO A 45 -20.20 -6.86 2.22
N SER A 46 -21.00 -7.49 3.08
CA SER A 46 -20.70 -8.82 3.63
C SER A 46 -20.62 -9.91 2.57
N LYS A 47 -21.31 -9.74 1.44
CA LYS A 47 -21.23 -10.66 0.29
C LYS A 47 -19.87 -10.62 -0.44
N PHE A 48 -19.10 -9.58 -0.22
CA PHE A 48 -17.80 -9.35 -0.83
C PHE A 48 -16.69 -9.26 0.22
N GLU A 49 -16.93 -9.82 1.40
CA GLU A 49 -15.98 -9.85 2.50
C GLU A 49 -14.80 -10.77 2.18
N ILE A 50 -13.58 -10.24 2.37
CA ILE A 50 -12.36 -11.03 2.42
C ILE A 50 -12.10 -11.33 3.89
N ARG A 51 -12.07 -12.62 4.24
CA ARG A 51 -11.82 -13.05 5.60
C ARG A 51 -10.35 -13.34 5.80
N ASP A 52 -9.73 -12.58 6.67
CA ASP A 52 -8.38 -12.79 7.17
C ASP A 52 -8.26 -12.14 8.55
N ARG A 53 -8.21 -12.97 9.59
CA ARG A 53 -8.25 -12.49 10.98
C ARG A 53 -6.96 -11.84 11.43
N ARG A 54 -5.82 -12.34 10.96
CA ARG A 54 -4.53 -11.70 11.25
C ARG A 54 -4.55 -10.26 10.75
N MET A 55 -5.17 -10.04 9.57
CA MET A 55 -5.34 -8.70 9.02
C MET A 55 -6.40 -7.90 9.80
N THR A 56 -7.61 -8.45 10.03
CA THR A 56 -8.71 -7.67 10.63
C THR A 56 -8.53 -7.46 12.13
N ASP A 57 -8.41 -8.55 12.90
CA ASP A 57 -8.40 -8.50 14.37
C ASP A 57 -7.00 -8.16 14.90
N GLY A 58 -5.95 -8.65 14.25
CA GLY A 58 -4.57 -8.36 14.61
C GLY A 58 -4.17 -6.94 14.21
N LEU A 59 -4.10 -6.69 12.90
CA LEU A 59 -3.48 -5.48 12.37
C LEU A 59 -4.43 -4.29 12.24
N LEU A 60 -5.54 -4.44 11.51
CA LEU A 60 -6.41 -3.30 11.22
C LEU A 60 -7.03 -2.72 12.48
N ARG A 61 -7.43 -3.56 13.44
CA ARG A 61 -7.97 -3.09 14.72
C ARG A 61 -6.98 -2.24 15.50
N SER A 62 -5.69 -2.59 15.48
CA SER A 62 -4.65 -1.81 16.16
C SER A 62 -4.43 -0.44 15.50
N ILE A 63 -4.47 -0.37 14.16
CA ILE A 63 -4.27 0.86 13.40
C ILE A 63 -5.48 1.78 13.47
N THR A 64 -6.69 1.22 13.32
CA THR A 64 -7.93 1.99 13.15
C THR A 64 -8.69 2.25 14.45
N ARG A 65 -8.34 1.52 15.52
CA ARG A 65 -9.00 1.57 16.84
C ARG A 65 -10.52 1.29 16.77
N SER A 66 -10.96 0.59 15.72
CA SER A 66 -12.34 0.19 15.48
C SER A 66 -12.40 -1.25 15.01
N GLN A 67 -13.56 -1.89 15.05
CA GLN A 67 -13.73 -3.16 14.35
C GLN A 67 -13.60 -2.92 12.85
N ALA A 68 -12.72 -3.66 12.21
CA ALA A 68 -12.42 -3.53 10.80
C ALA A 68 -12.79 -4.81 10.04
N ARG A 69 -13.33 -4.65 8.84
CA ARG A 69 -13.59 -5.71 7.87
C ARG A 69 -12.99 -5.36 6.52
N ILE A 70 -12.72 -6.35 5.72
CA ILE A 70 -12.11 -6.17 4.40
C ILE A 70 -13.17 -6.38 3.34
N PHE A 71 -13.28 -5.39 2.46
CA PHE A 71 -14.24 -5.37 1.38
C PHE A 71 -13.52 -5.52 0.04
N ARG A 72 -13.88 -6.53 -0.72
CA ARG A 72 -13.44 -6.72 -2.10
C ARG A 72 -14.38 -5.95 -3.04
N ILE A 73 -13.81 -5.09 -3.89
CA ILE A 73 -14.61 -4.44 -4.95
C ILE A 73 -15.25 -5.54 -5.83
N PRO A 74 -16.59 -5.58 -5.97
CA PRO A 74 -17.25 -6.55 -6.81
C PRO A 74 -16.91 -6.36 -8.29
N SER A 75 -17.17 -7.34 -9.14
CA SER A 75 -17.16 -7.20 -10.60
C SER A 75 -18.51 -6.72 -11.11
N ASN A 76 -18.55 -6.27 -12.35
CA ASN A 76 -19.80 -5.92 -13.03
C ASN A 76 -20.77 -7.12 -13.06
N ALA A 77 -20.26 -8.31 -13.38
CA ALA A 77 -21.06 -9.53 -13.45
C ALA A 77 -21.70 -9.90 -12.10
N GLU A 78 -20.97 -9.74 -10.98
CA GLU A 78 -21.48 -10.00 -9.63
C GLU A 78 -22.59 -9.05 -9.22
N LEU A 79 -22.67 -7.85 -9.83
CA LEU A 79 -23.74 -6.87 -9.63
C LEU A 79 -24.79 -6.87 -10.75
N GLY A 80 -24.79 -7.87 -11.63
CA GLY A 80 -25.73 -7.99 -12.74
C GLY A 80 -25.56 -6.90 -13.80
N LYS A 81 -24.36 -6.30 -13.93
CA LYS A 81 -24.03 -5.26 -14.88
C LYS A 81 -23.22 -5.81 -16.06
N SER A 82 -23.37 -5.19 -17.22
CA SER A 82 -22.48 -5.48 -18.35
C SER A 82 -21.08 -4.90 -18.11
N GLU A 83 -20.06 -5.46 -18.75
CA GLU A 83 -18.66 -4.98 -18.61
C GLU A 83 -18.46 -3.52 -19.02
N ASN A 84 -19.30 -3.02 -19.91
CA ASN A 84 -19.26 -1.64 -20.42
C ASN A 84 -20.03 -0.63 -19.55
N GLU A 85 -20.69 -1.08 -18.50
CA GLU A 85 -21.37 -0.20 -17.56
C GLU A 85 -20.41 0.28 -16.45
N PRO A 86 -20.54 1.54 -16.01
CA PRO A 86 -19.69 2.04 -14.94
C PRO A 86 -20.05 1.36 -13.62
N LEU A 87 -19.05 0.75 -13.00
CA LEU A 87 -19.13 0.17 -11.66
C LEU A 87 -18.80 1.20 -10.57
N TYR A 88 -17.91 2.11 -10.88
CA TYR A 88 -17.41 3.12 -9.95
C TYR A 88 -17.47 4.49 -10.63
N ILE A 89 -18.10 5.45 -9.98
CA ILE A 89 -18.27 6.80 -10.51
C ILE A 89 -17.22 7.71 -9.90
N THR A 90 -16.55 8.51 -10.71
CA THR A 90 -15.49 9.42 -10.31
C THR A 90 -15.89 10.87 -10.56
N LYS A 91 -15.32 11.82 -9.79
CA LYS A 91 -15.61 13.26 -9.89
C LYS A 91 -14.56 13.97 -10.75
N PRO A 92 -14.93 14.86 -11.72
CA PRO A 92 -13.94 15.69 -12.42
C PRO A 92 -13.16 16.56 -11.42
N PHE A 93 -11.84 16.54 -11.48
CA PHE A 93 -10.97 17.33 -10.64
C PHE A 93 -9.54 17.32 -11.19
N PRO A 94 -8.82 18.47 -11.24
CA PRO A 94 -9.26 19.83 -10.90
C PRO A 94 -10.32 20.39 -11.87
N GLU A 95 -11.04 21.42 -11.45
CA GLU A 95 -12.09 22.04 -12.25
C GLU A 95 -11.57 23.14 -13.17
N TRP A 96 -10.41 23.75 -12.84
CA TRP A 96 -9.77 24.75 -13.67
C TRP A 96 -9.12 24.14 -14.92
N LYS A 97 -9.21 24.92 -16.03
CA LYS A 97 -8.75 24.50 -17.37
C LYS A 97 -8.06 25.63 -18.09
N LEU A 98 -7.22 25.26 -19.05
CA LEU A 98 -6.58 26.19 -19.98
C LEU A 98 -7.22 26.04 -21.36
N CYS A 99 -7.80 27.13 -21.87
CA CYS A 99 -8.19 27.20 -23.27
C CYS A 99 -6.96 27.48 -24.13
N LEU A 100 -6.68 26.57 -25.06
CA LEU A 100 -5.47 26.60 -25.88
C LEU A 100 -5.64 27.42 -27.17
N ASN A 101 -6.81 28.03 -27.39
CA ASN A 101 -7.10 28.85 -28.57
C ASN A 101 -6.47 30.25 -28.46
N TYR A 102 -5.15 30.29 -28.23
CA TYR A 102 -4.40 31.51 -27.91
C TYR A 102 -4.50 32.63 -28.97
N SER A 103 -4.67 32.27 -30.24
CA SER A 103 -4.81 33.24 -31.32
C SER A 103 -6.05 34.15 -31.19
N ASN A 104 -7.08 33.65 -30.50
CA ASN A 104 -8.35 34.38 -30.28
C ASN A 104 -8.43 35.01 -28.89
N HIS A 105 -7.31 35.06 -28.15
CA HIS A 105 -7.25 35.59 -26.80
C HIS A 105 -6.36 36.83 -26.69
N PRO A 106 -6.60 37.74 -25.72
CA PRO A 106 -5.73 38.87 -25.45
C PRO A 106 -4.29 38.43 -25.20
N LYS A 107 -3.32 39.24 -25.69
CA LYS A 107 -1.87 39.02 -25.49
C LYS A 107 -1.38 37.69 -25.98
N SER A 108 -2.09 37.05 -26.92
CA SER A 108 -1.77 35.67 -27.37
C SER A 108 -1.55 34.69 -26.20
N GLY A 109 -2.31 34.85 -25.12
CA GLY A 109 -2.25 34.02 -23.93
C GLY A 109 -3.31 32.94 -23.91
N TYR A 110 -3.08 31.91 -23.10
CA TYR A 110 -4.10 30.92 -22.77
C TYR A 110 -5.06 31.51 -21.74
N ILE A 111 -6.30 31.07 -21.75
CA ILE A 111 -7.29 31.49 -20.75
C ILE A 111 -7.44 30.41 -19.70
N LEU A 112 -7.07 30.73 -18.47
CA LEU A 112 -7.29 29.90 -17.29
C LEU A 112 -8.67 30.20 -16.72
N PHE A 113 -9.57 29.23 -16.74
CA PHE A 113 -10.97 29.41 -16.37
C PHE A 113 -11.59 28.16 -15.74
N ARG A 114 -12.75 28.34 -15.10
CA ARG A 114 -13.59 27.27 -14.55
C ARG A 114 -14.90 27.20 -15.35
N GLY A 115 -15.37 26.01 -15.69
CA GLY A 115 -16.62 25.82 -16.42
C GLY A 115 -16.51 24.96 -17.67
N ARG A 116 -17.59 24.93 -18.47
CA ARG A 116 -17.67 24.08 -19.66
C ARG A 116 -17.02 24.69 -20.89
N MET A 117 -17.15 25.99 -21.08
CA MET A 117 -16.69 26.73 -22.26
C MET A 117 -15.81 27.90 -21.84
N CYS A 118 -14.84 28.23 -22.68
CA CYS A 118 -14.01 29.42 -22.51
C CYS A 118 -14.87 30.69 -22.48
N PRO A 119 -14.72 31.57 -21.51
CA PRO A 119 -15.53 32.77 -21.39
C PRO A 119 -15.29 33.82 -22.47
N LEU A 120 -14.19 33.69 -23.26
CA LEU A 120 -13.86 34.64 -24.31
C LEU A 120 -14.17 34.12 -25.72
N CYS A 121 -13.77 32.89 -26.05
CA CYS A 121 -13.96 32.35 -27.42
C CYS A 121 -15.06 31.29 -27.49
N ALA A 122 -15.76 31.01 -26.38
CA ALA A 122 -16.86 30.05 -26.29
C ALA A 122 -16.53 28.61 -26.78
N THR A 123 -15.23 28.27 -26.92
CA THR A 123 -14.83 26.89 -27.26
C THR A 123 -14.93 25.96 -26.05
N ALA A 124 -15.33 24.71 -26.28
CA ALA A 124 -15.31 23.66 -25.29
C ALA A 124 -13.95 22.95 -25.21
N THR A 125 -13.05 23.17 -26.17
CA THR A 125 -11.72 22.55 -26.21
C THR A 125 -10.80 23.24 -25.23
N ALA A 126 -10.59 22.60 -24.07
CA ALA A 126 -9.71 23.11 -23.01
C ALA A 126 -9.06 21.93 -22.29
N GLU A 127 -7.80 22.11 -21.89
CA GLU A 127 -7.05 21.12 -21.11
C GLU A 127 -7.16 21.42 -19.61
N PRO A 128 -7.47 20.42 -18.78
CA PRO A 128 -7.44 20.57 -17.33
C PRO A 128 -6.04 20.99 -16.84
N ILE A 129 -6.00 21.93 -15.90
CA ILE A 129 -4.73 22.41 -15.34
C ILE A 129 -3.95 21.26 -14.67
N ARG A 130 -2.61 21.32 -14.76
CA ARG A 130 -1.74 20.28 -14.18
C ARG A 130 -1.50 20.45 -12.68
N PHE A 131 -1.99 21.52 -12.09
CA PHE A 131 -1.67 21.92 -10.73
C PHE A 131 -2.90 21.88 -9.84
N VAL A 132 -2.69 21.43 -8.62
CA VAL A 132 -3.64 21.45 -7.51
C VAL A 132 -2.94 22.04 -6.29
N MET A 133 -3.65 22.36 -5.24
CA MET A 133 -3.04 22.64 -3.95
C MET A 133 -3.38 21.55 -2.94
N ALA A 134 -2.42 21.22 -2.08
CA ALA A 134 -2.59 20.21 -1.04
C ALA A 134 -1.83 20.56 0.23
N CYS A 135 -2.24 19.96 1.34
CA CYS A 135 -1.61 20.13 2.65
C CYS A 135 -1.27 18.79 3.31
N PRO A 136 -0.36 18.74 4.31
CA PRO A 136 0.02 17.51 5.00
C PRO A 136 -1.09 16.90 5.86
N LYS A 137 -2.20 17.61 6.12
CA LYS A 137 -3.42 17.08 6.76
C LYS A 137 -4.33 16.33 5.79
N GLY A 138 -3.87 16.08 4.56
CA GLY A 138 -4.57 15.28 3.57
C GLY A 138 -5.65 16.00 2.79
N HIS A 139 -5.77 17.32 2.90
CA HIS A 139 -6.69 18.12 2.10
C HIS A 139 -6.12 18.39 0.70
N MET A 140 -7.02 18.55 -0.27
CA MET A 140 -6.67 18.86 -1.66
C MET A 140 -7.77 19.72 -2.29
N ASP A 141 -7.38 20.77 -3.00
CA ASP A 141 -8.29 21.66 -3.69
C ASP A 141 -7.72 22.16 -5.02
N ASP A 142 -8.57 22.81 -5.81
CA ASP A 142 -8.11 23.64 -6.91
C ASP A 142 -7.18 24.74 -6.36
N VAL A 143 -6.23 25.15 -7.17
CA VAL A 143 -5.35 26.27 -6.83
C VAL A 143 -6.16 27.56 -6.70
N ASP A 144 -5.97 28.33 -5.65
CA ASP A 144 -6.58 29.66 -5.48
C ASP A 144 -5.83 30.71 -6.34
N TRP A 145 -6.15 30.67 -7.64
CA TRP A 145 -5.56 31.57 -8.62
C TRP A 145 -5.82 33.04 -8.33
N TYR A 146 -6.95 33.33 -7.68
CA TYR A 146 -7.27 34.72 -7.30
C TYR A 146 -6.26 35.26 -6.28
N THR A 147 -6.08 34.57 -5.19
CA THR A 147 -5.13 34.96 -4.12
C THR A 147 -3.69 35.01 -4.64
N ILE A 148 -3.29 34.06 -5.48
CA ILE A 148 -1.95 34.03 -6.10
C ILE A 148 -1.69 35.30 -6.90
N ILE A 149 -2.62 35.72 -7.77
CA ILE A 149 -2.43 36.81 -8.70
C ILE A 149 -2.58 38.17 -8.00
N HIS A 150 -3.51 38.28 -7.06
CA HIS A 150 -3.82 39.57 -6.42
C HIS A 150 -3.07 39.81 -5.11
N ARG A 151 -2.58 38.76 -4.45
CA ARG A 151 -1.92 38.84 -3.12
C ARG A 151 -2.78 39.65 -2.12
N SER A 152 -2.31 40.84 -1.75
CA SER A 152 -2.99 41.72 -0.78
C SER A 152 -4.04 42.67 -1.39
N ARG A 153 -4.19 42.71 -2.72
CA ARG A 153 -5.18 43.58 -3.38
C ARG A 153 -6.57 42.92 -3.38
N LYS A 154 -7.32 43.10 -2.31
CA LYS A 154 -8.67 42.55 -2.13
C LYS A 154 -9.79 43.26 -2.89
N THR A 155 -9.49 44.29 -3.69
CA THR A 155 -10.49 45.17 -4.34
C THR A 155 -10.93 44.75 -5.74
N CYS A 156 -10.33 43.69 -6.31
CA CYS A 156 -10.70 43.21 -7.62
C CYS A 156 -11.78 42.13 -7.52
N ASN A 157 -12.88 42.30 -8.24
CA ASN A 157 -13.99 41.33 -8.23
C ASN A 157 -13.90 40.23 -9.34
N ASN A 158 -12.79 40.18 -10.10
CA ASN A 158 -12.64 39.18 -11.14
C ASN A 158 -12.13 37.87 -10.57
N ASN A 159 -12.99 36.86 -10.53
CA ASN A 159 -12.68 35.46 -10.19
C ASN A 159 -13.08 34.49 -11.28
N LYS A 160 -13.49 34.97 -12.48
CA LYS A 160 -14.04 34.12 -13.54
C LYS A 160 -12.98 33.50 -14.42
N TYR A 161 -11.93 34.28 -14.76
CA TYR A 161 -10.84 33.78 -15.60
C TYR A 161 -9.60 34.65 -15.45
N PHE A 162 -8.45 34.10 -15.79
CA PHE A 162 -7.16 34.76 -15.80
C PHE A 162 -6.43 34.50 -17.12
N ILE A 163 -5.43 35.31 -17.44
CA ILE A 163 -4.60 35.14 -18.62
C ILE A 163 -3.31 34.43 -18.23
N TRP A 164 -3.00 33.37 -18.92
CA TRP A 164 -1.79 32.57 -18.77
C TRP A 164 -0.89 32.82 -19.96
N ILE A 165 0.22 33.52 -19.76
CA ILE A 165 1.15 33.96 -20.79
C ILE A 165 2.44 33.17 -20.65
N GLY A 166 2.94 32.63 -21.74
CA GLY A 166 4.19 31.85 -21.77
C GLY A 166 3.98 30.33 -21.63
N SER A 167 5.05 29.59 -21.80
CA SER A 167 5.11 28.13 -21.75
C SER A 167 6.52 27.66 -21.37
N GLY A 168 6.70 26.37 -21.18
CA GLY A 168 8.00 25.77 -20.81
C GLY A 168 8.23 25.78 -19.30
N SER A 169 9.28 26.43 -18.82
CA SER A 169 9.58 26.48 -17.39
C SER A 169 8.58 27.36 -16.64
N LEU A 170 8.37 27.06 -15.34
CA LEU A 170 7.45 27.83 -14.49
C LEU A 170 7.82 29.31 -14.39
N GLU A 171 9.09 29.64 -14.47
CA GLU A 171 9.62 31.01 -14.42
C GLU A 171 9.20 31.84 -15.65
N ASN A 172 8.99 31.19 -16.81
CA ASN A 172 8.56 31.83 -18.04
C ASN A 172 7.03 32.03 -18.13
N ILE A 173 6.30 31.52 -17.16
CA ILE A 173 4.83 31.61 -17.12
C ILE A 173 4.43 32.80 -16.27
N ARG A 174 3.65 33.72 -16.87
CA ARG A 174 3.07 34.88 -16.21
C ARG A 174 1.55 34.75 -16.13
N LEU A 175 1.04 34.89 -14.94
CA LEU A 175 -0.40 34.93 -14.65
C LEU A 175 -0.85 36.37 -14.54
N GLU A 176 -1.96 36.74 -15.17
CA GLU A 176 -2.45 38.12 -15.19
C GLU A 176 -3.97 38.18 -15.02
N CYS A 177 -4.43 39.12 -14.22
CA CYS A 177 -5.84 39.45 -14.11
C CYS A 177 -6.25 40.45 -15.19
N PRO A 178 -7.23 40.12 -16.06
CA PRO A 178 -7.65 41.03 -17.15
C PRO A 178 -8.35 42.28 -16.68
N SER A 179 -8.87 42.29 -15.44
CA SER A 179 -9.66 43.44 -14.92
C SER A 179 -8.83 44.52 -14.21
N CYS A 180 -7.77 44.12 -13.50
CA CYS A 180 -6.95 45.06 -12.74
C CYS A 180 -5.46 45.04 -13.15
N ASN A 181 -5.09 44.25 -14.14
CA ASN A 181 -3.72 44.06 -14.65
C ASN A 181 -2.69 43.59 -13.58
N SER A 182 -3.18 43.15 -12.41
CA SER A 182 -2.29 42.46 -11.47
C SER A 182 -1.68 41.26 -12.11
N SER A 183 -0.38 41.06 -11.96
CA SER A 183 0.32 39.94 -12.60
C SER A 183 1.40 39.38 -11.70
N ARG A 184 1.74 38.10 -11.94
CA ARG A 184 2.77 37.40 -11.20
C ARG A 184 3.39 36.31 -12.05
N THR A 185 4.70 36.01 -11.85
CA THR A 185 5.32 34.79 -12.42
C THR A 185 4.81 33.55 -11.70
N PHE A 186 4.63 32.48 -12.41
CA PHE A 186 4.15 31.24 -11.80
C PHE A 186 5.25 30.54 -11.00
N GLY A 187 6.53 30.71 -11.39
CA GLY A 187 7.66 30.22 -10.61
C GLY A 187 7.66 30.75 -9.17
N ASP A 188 7.49 32.09 -9.00
CA ASP A 188 7.37 32.70 -7.67
C ASP A 188 6.14 32.19 -6.90
N ALA A 189 5.02 32.02 -7.62
CA ALA A 189 3.77 31.55 -7.02
C ALA A 189 3.84 30.08 -6.57
N TYR A 190 4.59 29.26 -7.28
CA TYR A 190 4.73 27.83 -6.99
C TYR A 190 5.39 27.56 -5.64
N SER A 191 6.23 28.48 -5.19
CA SER A 191 6.94 28.39 -3.92
C SER A 191 6.13 28.90 -2.72
N ASP A 192 4.97 29.52 -2.96
CA ASP A 192 4.16 30.09 -1.88
C ASP A 192 3.47 29.02 -1.04
N GLU A 193 3.28 29.34 0.22
CA GLU A 193 2.41 28.64 1.13
C GLU A 193 1.08 29.38 1.23
N LEU A 194 0.01 28.70 0.85
CA LEU A 194 -1.35 29.23 0.79
C LEU A 194 -2.18 28.77 1.98
N GLU A 195 -3.29 29.45 2.27
CA GLU A 195 -4.26 28.95 3.23
C GLU A 195 -4.94 27.67 2.70
N CYS A 196 -5.07 26.66 3.55
CA CYS A 196 -5.75 25.43 3.18
C CYS A 196 -7.26 25.60 3.34
N SER A 197 -8.03 25.24 2.31
CA SER A 197 -9.51 25.29 2.34
C SER A 197 -10.15 24.21 3.22
N GLY A 198 -9.41 23.16 3.57
CA GLY A 198 -9.95 21.98 4.27
C GLY A 198 -10.79 21.06 3.36
N ARG A 199 -10.74 21.23 2.03
CA ARG A 199 -11.50 20.45 1.08
C ARG A 199 -10.95 19.03 0.93
N ARG A 200 -11.86 18.06 0.80
CA ARG A 200 -11.57 16.67 0.46
C ARG A 200 -12.49 16.23 -0.69
N PRO A 201 -12.09 16.42 -1.97
CA PRO A 201 -12.94 16.13 -3.11
C PRO A 201 -13.40 14.67 -3.19
N GLU A 202 -12.63 13.75 -2.60
CA GLU A 202 -12.97 12.33 -2.50
C GLU A 202 -14.09 12.00 -1.50
N TRP A 203 -14.42 12.92 -0.60
CA TRP A 203 -15.51 12.79 0.37
C TRP A 203 -16.80 13.46 -0.09
N GLU A 204 -16.73 14.21 -1.18
CA GLU A 204 -17.88 14.92 -1.73
C GLU A 204 -18.72 14.01 -2.63
N ASP A 205 -20.02 14.20 -2.63
CA ASP A 205 -20.88 13.59 -3.63
C ASP A 205 -20.41 13.92 -5.05
N VAL A 206 -20.51 12.95 -5.95
CA VAL A 206 -19.97 13.08 -7.32
C VAL A 206 -20.50 14.31 -8.06
N ASN A 207 -21.78 14.66 -7.83
CA ASN A 207 -22.46 15.83 -8.41
C ASN A 207 -22.68 16.95 -7.38
N GLY A 208 -22.15 16.80 -6.15
CA GLY A 208 -22.33 17.76 -5.08
C GLY A 208 -21.38 18.95 -5.18
N PRO A 209 -21.70 20.06 -4.50
CA PRO A 209 -20.84 21.23 -4.42
C PRO A 209 -19.56 20.91 -3.62
N PRO A 210 -18.48 21.70 -3.80
CA PRO A 210 -17.31 21.65 -2.95
C PRO A 210 -17.64 21.90 -1.48
N GLN A 211 -17.01 21.13 -0.58
CA GLN A 211 -17.16 21.28 0.86
C GLN A 211 -15.82 21.70 1.47
N CYS A 212 -15.71 22.98 1.86
CA CYS A 212 -14.52 23.57 2.46
C CYS A 212 -14.77 23.77 3.96
N LEU A 213 -14.16 22.93 4.79
CA LEU A 213 -14.34 22.96 6.25
C LEU A 213 -13.34 23.87 6.99
N GLY A 214 -12.40 24.45 6.23
CA GLY A 214 -11.25 25.15 6.79
C GLY A 214 -10.18 24.23 7.35
N CYS A 215 -8.96 24.74 7.45
CA CYS A 215 -7.83 24.00 7.99
C CYS A 215 -6.79 25.00 8.52
N ASP A 216 -6.17 24.68 9.64
CA ASP A 216 -5.10 25.48 10.27
C ASP A 216 -3.72 25.25 9.62
N SER A 217 -3.60 24.26 8.71
CA SER A 217 -2.38 24.03 7.97
C SER A 217 -2.27 24.90 6.73
N LYS A 218 -1.06 25.20 6.31
CA LYS A 218 -0.79 25.74 4.98
C LYS A 218 -0.87 24.66 3.92
N ALA A 219 -1.14 25.08 2.68
CA ALA A 219 -1.13 24.24 1.50
C ALA A 219 -0.11 24.77 0.49
N ARG A 220 0.41 23.91 -0.37
CA ARG A 220 1.29 24.28 -1.48
C ARG A 220 0.74 23.81 -2.82
N ILE A 221 1.15 24.51 -3.86
CA ILE A 221 0.89 24.09 -5.23
C ILE A 221 1.76 22.87 -5.54
N ILE A 222 1.14 21.84 -6.14
CA ILE A 222 1.82 20.62 -6.54
C ILE A 222 1.25 20.13 -7.87
N GLN A 223 2.04 19.40 -8.62
CA GLN A 223 1.53 18.72 -9.82
C GLN A 223 0.58 17.58 -9.44
N ARG A 224 -0.57 17.46 -10.12
CA ARG A 224 -1.57 16.44 -9.83
C ARG A 224 -1.08 15.00 -10.03
N GLN A 225 0.03 14.81 -10.74
CA GLN A 225 0.67 13.50 -10.98
C GLN A 225 1.89 13.26 -10.10
N ALA A 226 2.20 14.17 -9.17
CA ALA A 226 3.33 13.99 -8.27
C ALA A 226 3.08 12.82 -7.31
N SER A 227 4.07 11.97 -7.13
CA SER A 227 3.97 10.76 -6.29
C SER A 227 3.69 11.08 -4.82
N ASN A 228 4.20 12.20 -4.33
CA ASN A 228 3.98 12.68 -2.97
C ASN A 228 2.59 13.33 -2.74
N LEU A 229 1.82 13.59 -3.81
CA LEU A 229 0.44 14.08 -3.65
C LEU A 229 -0.46 13.03 -3.01
N ARG A 230 -0.22 11.75 -3.26
CA ARG A 230 -0.97 10.66 -2.64
C ARG A 230 -0.11 9.40 -2.51
N ILE A 231 0.28 9.11 -1.28
CA ILE A 231 1.03 7.92 -0.92
C ILE A 231 0.06 6.94 -0.26
N PRO A 232 -0.28 5.81 -0.90
CA PRO A 232 -1.20 4.84 -0.32
C PRO A 232 -0.58 4.19 0.92
N GLU A 233 -1.39 4.04 1.97
CA GLU A 233 -1.03 3.27 3.15
C GLU A 233 -1.65 1.89 3.01
N ILE A 234 -0.84 0.92 2.61
CA ILE A 234 -1.26 -0.46 2.37
C ILE A 234 -0.60 -1.41 3.35
N ARG A 235 -1.31 -2.47 3.68
CA ARG A 235 -0.79 -3.59 4.47
C ARG A 235 -1.06 -4.88 3.73
N THR A 236 -0.07 -5.74 3.69
CA THR A 236 -0.16 -7.06 3.06
C THR A 236 0.27 -8.11 4.06
N LEU A 237 -0.50 -9.18 4.21
CA LEU A 237 -0.11 -10.36 4.98
C LEU A 237 -0.28 -11.61 4.12
N PHE A 238 0.64 -12.56 4.28
CA PHE A 238 0.48 -13.89 3.73
C PHE A 238 -0.44 -14.72 4.63
N THR A 239 -1.27 -15.53 4.03
CA THR A 239 -2.02 -16.51 4.80
C THR A 239 -1.10 -17.67 5.12
N ILE A 240 -0.74 -17.82 6.38
CA ILE A 240 0.11 -18.90 6.89
C ILE A 240 -0.73 -19.96 7.59
N PRO A 241 -0.23 -21.22 7.72
CA PRO A 241 -0.93 -22.26 8.46
C PRO A 241 -1.11 -21.85 9.91
N PRO A 242 -2.13 -22.34 10.52
CA PRO A 242 -2.98 -21.55 11.41
C PRO A 242 -2.60 -21.62 12.88
N ARG A 243 -2.61 -20.48 13.49
CA ARG A 243 -3.34 -20.36 14.77
C ARG A 243 -4.87 -20.26 14.56
N TYR A 244 -5.36 -20.19 13.31
CA TYR A 244 -6.77 -19.93 12.99
C TYR A 244 -7.31 -21.08 12.13
N THR A 245 -7.77 -22.09 12.83
CA THR A 245 -8.41 -23.26 12.25
C THR A 245 -9.81 -22.92 11.75
N ARG A 246 -10.39 -23.81 10.96
CA ARG A 246 -11.81 -23.79 10.59
C ARG A 246 -12.75 -23.64 11.81
N LEU A 247 -12.33 -24.10 12.99
CA LEU A 247 -13.02 -23.86 14.25
C LEU A 247 -13.22 -22.37 14.53
N HIS A 248 -12.17 -21.56 14.37
CA HIS A 248 -12.28 -20.10 14.56
C HIS A 248 -13.24 -19.47 13.56
N ASP A 249 -13.19 -19.87 12.27
CA ASP A 249 -14.12 -19.38 11.25
C ASP A 249 -15.58 -19.69 11.60
N LEU A 250 -15.85 -20.86 12.15
CA LEU A 250 -17.17 -21.25 12.59
C LEU A 250 -17.63 -20.42 13.80
N LEU A 251 -16.78 -20.29 14.82
CA LEU A 251 -17.07 -19.54 16.04
C LEU A 251 -17.28 -18.04 15.78
N GLN A 252 -16.72 -17.49 14.71
CA GLN A 252 -16.89 -16.07 14.34
C GLN A 252 -18.14 -15.76 13.54
N ARG A 253 -18.84 -16.74 13.01
CA ARG A 253 -20.09 -16.47 12.32
C ARG A 253 -21.03 -15.70 13.25
N TYR A 254 -21.59 -14.61 12.75
CA TYR A 254 -22.34 -13.65 13.54
C TYR A 254 -23.31 -14.27 14.57
N PRO A 255 -24.13 -15.30 14.24
CA PRO A 255 -25.02 -15.88 15.21
C PRO A 255 -24.28 -16.57 16.37
N ILE A 256 -23.20 -17.30 16.08
CA ILE A 256 -22.41 -18.02 17.09
C ILE A 256 -21.60 -17.01 17.91
N PHE A 257 -20.91 -16.09 17.24
CA PHE A 257 -20.15 -15.03 17.91
C PHE A 257 -21.00 -14.21 18.89
N SER A 258 -22.19 -13.79 18.45
CA SER A 258 -23.11 -13.02 19.30
C SER A 258 -23.56 -13.81 20.51
N ALA A 259 -23.83 -15.10 20.36
CA ALA A 259 -24.18 -15.97 21.46
C ALA A 259 -23.02 -16.16 22.46
N LEU A 260 -21.80 -16.36 21.96
CA LEU A 260 -20.59 -16.47 22.79
C LEU A 260 -20.26 -15.17 23.54
N ALA A 261 -20.44 -14.02 22.90
CA ALA A 261 -20.23 -12.71 23.51
C ALA A 261 -21.28 -12.42 24.62
N GLY A 262 -22.49 -12.91 24.44
CA GLY A 262 -23.57 -12.79 25.46
C GLY A 262 -23.42 -13.73 26.66
N SER A 263 -22.84 -14.91 26.43
CA SER A 263 -22.62 -15.91 27.49
C SER A 263 -21.51 -16.88 27.08
N THR A 264 -20.32 -16.71 27.64
CA THR A 264 -19.15 -17.57 27.34
C THR A 264 -19.34 -18.93 28.06
N PRO A 265 -19.41 -20.06 27.33
CA PRO A 265 -19.53 -21.37 27.93
C PRO A 265 -18.24 -21.76 28.65
N THR A 266 -18.37 -22.45 29.79
CA THR A 266 -17.23 -22.90 30.62
C THR A 266 -16.86 -24.36 30.37
N ASN A 267 -17.69 -25.10 29.63
CA ASN A 267 -17.47 -26.49 29.28
C ASN A 267 -18.21 -26.87 27.98
N LYS A 268 -17.83 -28.03 27.41
CA LYS A 268 -18.36 -28.51 26.13
C LYS A 268 -19.91 -28.71 26.17
N LYS A 269 -20.49 -29.09 27.30
CA LYS A 269 -21.96 -29.28 27.44
C LYS A 269 -22.72 -27.97 27.37
N GLU A 270 -22.19 -26.91 27.97
CA GLU A 270 -22.81 -25.59 27.90
C GLU A 270 -22.75 -25.04 26.46
N LEU A 271 -21.60 -25.23 25.77
CA LEU A 271 -21.46 -24.87 24.36
C LEU A 271 -22.47 -25.65 23.51
N GLU A 272 -22.57 -26.96 23.68
CA GLU A 272 -23.50 -27.82 22.95
C GLU A 272 -24.95 -27.33 23.14
N SER A 273 -25.35 -27.03 24.37
CA SER A 273 -26.68 -26.51 24.68
C SER A 273 -26.96 -25.15 24.05
N MET A 274 -25.93 -24.31 23.93
CA MET A 274 -26.01 -23.00 23.25
C MET A 274 -26.14 -23.17 21.73
N LEU A 275 -25.31 -23.99 21.13
CA LEU A 275 -25.34 -24.26 19.70
C LEU A 275 -26.60 -24.98 19.26
N GLN A 276 -27.12 -25.92 20.07
CA GLN A 276 -28.37 -26.63 19.81
C GLN A 276 -29.56 -25.65 19.71
N ARG A 277 -29.64 -24.65 20.60
CA ARG A 277 -30.64 -23.60 20.49
C ARG A 277 -30.56 -22.83 19.17
N LEU A 278 -29.36 -22.49 18.70
CA LEU A 278 -29.18 -21.81 17.42
C LEU A 278 -29.60 -22.70 16.23
N VAL A 279 -29.40 -24.03 16.32
CA VAL A 279 -29.88 -24.99 15.33
C VAL A 279 -31.42 -25.10 15.36
N ASP A 280 -32.01 -25.19 16.54
CA ASP A 280 -33.46 -25.32 16.72
C ASP A 280 -34.21 -24.10 16.17
N TYR A 281 -33.62 -22.91 16.28
CA TYR A 281 -34.16 -21.68 15.68
C TYR A 281 -33.76 -21.49 14.19
N HIS A 282 -33.14 -22.50 13.56
CA HIS A 282 -32.69 -22.46 12.18
C HIS A 282 -31.70 -21.30 11.84
N VAL A 283 -30.97 -20.84 12.84
CA VAL A 283 -30.01 -19.73 12.71
C VAL A 283 -28.64 -20.24 12.18
N ILE A 284 -28.28 -21.47 12.55
CA ILE A 284 -27.09 -22.16 12.05
C ILE A 284 -27.43 -23.58 11.56
N PRO A 285 -26.69 -24.14 10.58
CA PRO A 285 -26.88 -25.53 10.18
C PRO A 285 -26.33 -26.49 11.24
N SER A 286 -26.99 -27.66 11.38
CA SER A 286 -26.53 -28.70 12.29
C SER A 286 -25.16 -29.27 11.96
N SER A 287 -24.67 -29.10 10.71
CA SER A 287 -23.32 -29.46 10.31
C SER A 287 -22.27 -28.64 11.05
N ASP A 288 -22.51 -27.34 11.21
CA ASP A 288 -21.58 -26.42 11.88
C ASP A 288 -21.43 -26.78 13.36
N MET A 289 -22.56 -27.07 14.02
CA MET A 289 -22.55 -27.53 15.43
C MET A 289 -21.73 -28.82 15.58
N ARG A 290 -21.99 -29.83 14.71
CA ARG A 290 -21.25 -31.10 14.76
C ARG A 290 -19.75 -30.92 14.51
N GLU A 291 -19.40 -30.04 13.59
CA GLU A 291 -18.01 -29.75 13.28
C GLU A 291 -17.30 -29.04 14.46
N ILE A 292 -17.92 -28.03 15.10
CA ILE A 292 -17.37 -27.39 16.29
C ILE A 292 -17.19 -28.40 17.43
N LEU A 293 -18.17 -29.24 17.68
CA LEU A 293 -18.11 -30.23 18.75
C LEU A 293 -17.19 -31.42 18.47
N SER A 294 -16.65 -31.55 17.26
CA SER A 294 -15.65 -32.58 16.91
C SER A 294 -14.26 -32.28 17.46
N TYR A 295 -13.97 -31.03 17.84
CA TYR A 295 -12.70 -30.62 18.45
C TYR A 295 -12.67 -30.92 19.95
N GLU A 296 -11.46 -31.05 20.52
CA GLU A 296 -11.28 -31.18 21.96
C GLU A 296 -11.65 -29.87 22.68
N TRP A 297 -12.05 -29.99 23.96
CA TRP A 297 -12.55 -28.82 24.68
C TRP A 297 -11.48 -27.72 24.84
N GLU A 298 -10.25 -28.12 25.10
CA GLU A 298 -9.09 -27.24 25.26
C GLU A 298 -8.87 -26.37 24.01
N ASP A 299 -9.00 -26.95 22.83
CA ASP A 299 -8.88 -26.26 21.55
C ASP A 299 -10.07 -25.29 21.35
N ILE A 300 -11.28 -25.75 21.70
CA ILE A 300 -12.49 -24.92 21.60
C ILE A 300 -12.41 -23.75 22.56
N GLU A 301 -12.03 -23.98 23.82
CA GLU A 301 -11.93 -22.94 24.84
C GLU A 301 -10.88 -21.89 24.44
N GLN A 302 -9.72 -22.32 23.93
CA GLN A 302 -8.71 -21.42 23.43
C GLN A 302 -9.22 -20.61 22.24
N ALA A 303 -9.87 -21.26 21.27
CA ALA A 303 -10.45 -20.60 20.11
C ALA A 303 -11.53 -19.59 20.51
N ILE A 304 -12.40 -19.90 21.50
CA ILE A 304 -13.39 -18.95 22.03
C ILE A 304 -12.71 -17.73 22.65
N ARG A 305 -11.68 -17.93 23.47
CA ARG A 305 -10.91 -16.82 24.07
C ARG A 305 -10.29 -15.91 23.01
N GLU A 306 -9.66 -16.51 22.00
CA GLU A 306 -9.04 -15.77 20.90
C GLU A 306 -10.08 -15.05 20.02
N VAL A 307 -11.27 -15.62 19.86
CA VAL A 307 -12.39 -15.01 19.12
C VAL A 307 -12.99 -13.82 19.86
N LEU A 308 -13.20 -13.94 21.16
CA LEU A 308 -13.81 -12.88 21.97
C LEU A 308 -12.83 -11.76 22.34
N SER A 309 -11.56 -12.10 22.49
CA SER A 309 -10.50 -11.16 22.86
C SER A 309 -9.26 -11.41 22.01
N PRO A 310 -9.32 -11.08 20.72
CA PRO A 310 -8.18 -11.27 19.83
C PRO A 310 -6.98 -10.46 20.34
N PRO A 311 -5.78 -11.05 20.37
CA PRO A 311 -4.58 -10.35 20.80
C PRO A 311 -4.31 -9.17 19.85
N GLN A 312 -4.00 -8.01 20.43
CA GLN A 312 -3.49 -6.89 19.63
C GLN A 312 -2.04 -7.22 19.26
N THR A 313 -1.79 -7.40 17.99
CA THR A 313 -0.48 -7.79 17.47
C THR A 313 0.05 -6.66 16.60
N SER A 314 1.31 -6.29 16.78
CA SER A 314 1.97 -5.31 15.91
C SER A 314 2.21 -5.90 14.52
N TYR A 315 2.44 -5.04 13.53
CA TYR A 315 2.75 -5.51 12.18
C TYR A 315 4.08 -6.28 12.14
N GLU A 316 5.06 -5.87 12.94
CA GLU A 316 6.35 -6.54 13.10
C GLU A 316 6.16 -7.96 13.64
N GLU A 317 5.36 -8.14 14.69
CA GLU A 317 5.05 -9.47 15.24
C GLU A 317 4.36 -10.38 14.21
N LEU A 318 3.41 -9.84 13.42
CA LEU A 318 2.76 -10.60 12.35
C LEU A 318 3.74 -11.02 11.24
N LEU A 319 4.72 -10.16 10.91
CA LEU A 319 5.79 -10.53 9.97
C LEU A 319 6.71 -11.60 10.54
N LEU A 320 7.03 -11.56 11.82
CA LEU A 320 7.81 -12.61 12.50
C LEU A 320 7.05 -13.94 12.53
N GLU A 321 5.74 -13.94 12.73
CA GLU A 321 4.92 -15.15 12.61
C GLU A 321 5.01 -15.76 11.20
N GLU A 322 4.97 -14.92 10.14
CA GLU A 322 5.16 -15.39 8.77
C GLU A 322 6.56 -16.00 8.58
N PHE A 323 7.59 -15.31 9.09
CA PHE A 323 8.97 -15.79 9.00
C PHE A 323 9.13 -17.16 9.68
N TYR A 324 8.63 -17.32 10.89
CA TYR A 324 8.68 -18.59 11.61
C TYR A 324 7.92 -19.71 10.89
N ALA A 325 6.75 -19.40 10.32
CA ALA A 325 5.99 -20.37 9.54
C ALA A 325 6.76 -20.83 8.30
N LEU A 326 7.42 -19.91 7.59
CA LEU A 326 8.24 -20.23 6.42
C LEU A 326 9.50 -21.03 6.79
N VAL A 327 10.19 -20.65 7.87
CA VAL A 327 11.36 -21.39 8.38
C VAL A 327 10.97 -22.81 8.77
N ASN A 328 9.89 -22.98 9.53
CA ASN A 328 9.38 -24.30 9.89
C ASN A 328 8.91 -25.09 8.66
N GLY A 329 8.19 -24.45 7.75
CA GLY A 329 7.73 -25.06 6.49
C GLY A 329 8.87 -25.52 5.59
N SER A 330 10.02 -24.85 5.63
CA SER A 330 11.21 -25.26 4.87
C SER A 330 11.81 -26.60 5.32
N VAL A 331 11.49 -27.05 6.53
CA VAL A 331 11.98 -28.31 7.12
C VAL A 331 10.87 -29.37 7.11
N ASN A 332 9.68 -29.00 7.58
CA ASN A 332 8.57 -29.95 7.82
C ASN A 332 7.53 -29.96 6.68
N GLY A 333 7.63 -29.01 5.74
CA GLY A 333 6.62 -28.77 4.72
C GLY A 333 5.40 -28.04 5.25
N ILE A 334 4.60 -27.53 4.33
CA ILE A 334 3.26 -27.00 4.58
C ILE A 334 2.35 -27.66 3.55
N PRO A 335 1.43 -28.55 3.98
CA PRO A 335 0.49 -29.18 3.06
C PRO A 335 -0.50 -28.16 2.49
N PRO A 336 -1.06 -28.38 1.30
CA PRO A 336 -2.03 -27.50 0.70
C PRO A 336 -3.31 -27.47 1.54
N GLU A 337 -3.54 -26.40 2.28
CA GLU A 337 -4.83 -26.14 2.93
C GLU A 337 -5.79 -25.53 1.93
N THR A 338 -6.87 -26.25 1.64
CA THR A 338 -7.93 -25.73 0.78
C THR A 338 -8.74 -24.67 1.53
N GLY A 339 -9.02 -23.55 0.84
CA GLY A 339 -9.91 -22.51 1.35
C GLY A 339 -11.33 -23.02 1.67
N PRO A 340 -12.25 -22.15 2.04
CA PRO A 340 -13.59 -22.48 2.54
C PRO A 340 -14.47 -23.27 1.54
N SER A 341 -13.98 -23.50 0.33
CA SER A 341 -14.66 -24.25 -0.72
C SER A 341 -13.67 -25.22 -1.37
N PRO A 342 -14.12 -26.43 -1.77
CA PRO A 342 -13.30 -27.40 -2.53
C PRO A 342 -12.72 -26.86 -3.85
N ARG A 343 -13.23 -25.71 -4.31
CA ARG A 343 -12.76 -25.01 -5.53
C ARG A 343 -11.83 -23.82 -5.22
N SER A 344 -11.58 -23.54 -3.95
CA SER A 344 -10.64 -22.48 -3.56
C SER A 344 -9.22 -22.97 -3.75
N PRO A 345 -8.31 -22.14 -4.30
CA PRO A 345 -6.89 -22.50 -4.37
C PRO A 345 -6.31 -22.64 -2.96
N PRO A 346 -5.25 -23.44 -2.78
CA PRO A 346 -4.54 -23.53 -1.51
C PRO A 346 -4.04 -22.15 -1.08
N TYR A 347 -4.03 -21.90 0.24
CA TYR A 347 -3.56 -20.61 0.78
C TYR A 347 -2.04 -20.51 0.81
N ILE A 348 -1.38 -21.61 1.20
CA ILE A 348 0.07 -21.73 1.16
C ILE A 348 0.42 -23.22 1.02
N GLU A 349 1.50 -23.50 0.28
CA GLU A 349 2.01 -24.85 0.13
C GLU A 349 3.53 -24.83 -0.02
N ILE A 350 4.22 -25.64 0.78
CA ILE A 350 5.67 -25.86 0.72
C ILE A 350 5.95 -27.35 0.76
N ASP A 351 6.62 -27.87 -0.27
CA ASP A 351 7.15 -29.23 -0.29
C ASP A 351 8.63 -29.22 0.14
N PRO A 352 8.98 -29.82 1.30
CA PRO A 352 10.35 -29.79 1.79
C PRO A 352 11.32 -30.57 0.89
N HIS A 353 10.84 -31.50 0.05
CA HIS A 353 11.68 -32.23 -0.89
C HIS A 353 12.18 -31.39 -2.08
N LEU A 354 11.53 -30.25 -2.33
CA LEU A 354 11.92 -29.31 -3.38
C LEU A 354 12.90 -28.23 -2.89
N VAL A 355 13.18 -28.18 -1.58
CA VAL A 355 14.13 -27.23 -0.99
C VAL A 355 15.54 -27.48 -1.51
N ARG A 356 16.24 -26.43 -1.91
CA ARG A 356 17.63 -26.47 -2.37
C ARG A 356 18.54 -25.75 -1.38
N ARG A 357 19.77 -26.28 -1.26
CA ARG A 357 20.89 -25.62 -0.58
C ARG A 357 21.92 -25.26 -1.62
N ILE A 358 22.31 -24.00 -1.65
CA ILE A 358 23.34 -23.50 -2.56
C ILE A 358 24.39 -22.75 -1.76
N THR A 359 25.64 -22.78 -2.24
CA THR A 359 26.76 -22.14 -1.55
C THR A 359 27.08 -20.82 -2.25
N GLY A 360 27.09 -19.74 -1.48
CA GLY A 360 27.54 -18.43 -1.95
C GLY A 360 29.06 -18.35 -2.15
N PRO A 361 29.57 -17.28 -2.76
CA PRO A 361 30.99 -17.12 -3.10
C PRO A 361 31.97 -17.28 -1.91
N ASN A 362 31.55 -16.87 -0.72
CA ASN A 362 32.37 -16.95 0.50
C ASN A 362 31.97 -18.09 1.44
N GLY A 363 31.23 -19.08 0.92
CA GLY A 363 30.96 -20.33 1.62
C GLY A 363 29.71 -20.34 2.48
N HIS A 364 28.96 -19.24 2.56
CA HIS A 364 27.66 -19.22 3.24
C HIS A 364 26.64 -20.01 2.47
N ILE A 365 25.85 -20.80 3.16
CA ILE A 365 24.85 -21.69 2.55
C ILE A 365 23.49 -20.99 2.58
N PHE A 366 22.88 -20.85 1.41
CA PHE A 366 21.50 -20.40 1.26
C PHE A 366 20.55 -21.59 1.21
N ARG A 367 19.43 -21.46 1.89
CA ARG A 367 18.28 -22.33 1.74
C ARG A 367 17.27 -21.65 0.82
N ILE A 368 16.95 -22.29 -0.31
CA ILE A 368 16.03 -21.83 -1.33
C ILE A 368 14.78 -22.68 -1.26
N VAL A 369 13.67 -22.09 -0.88
CA VAL A 369 12.41 -22.79 -0.56
C VAL A 369 11.33 -22.37 -1.54
N PRO A 370 10.90 -23.23 -2.47
CA PRO A 370 9.79 -22.92 -3.35
C PRO A 370 8.47 -22.92 -2.57
N ILE A 371 7.70 -21.85 -2.74
CA ILE A 371 6.34 -21.72 -2.23
C ILE A 371 5.40 -21.97 -3.42
N LEU A 372 4.84 -23.18 -3.48
CA LEU A 372 4.06 -23.64 -4.63
C LEU A 372 2.73 -22.89 -4.78
N HIS A 373 2.13 -22.56 -3.66
CA HIS A 373 0.94 -21.72 -3.57
C HIS A 373 1.13 -20.66 -2.49
N LEU A 374 0.68 -19.44 -2.79
CA LEU A 374 0.74 -18.32 -1.88
C LEU A 374 -0.51 -17.46 -2.01
N ARG A 375 -1.24 -17.26 -0.91
CA ARG A 375 -2.30 -16.26 -0.80
C ARG A 375 -1.77 -15.06 -0.03
N ALA A 376 -1.86 -13.86 -0.65
CA ALA A 376 -1.58 -12.58 -0.02
C ALA A 376 -2.87 -11.76 0.07
N VAL A 377 -3.19 -11.29 1.26
CA VAL A 377 -4.29 -10.34 1.48
C VAL A 377 -3.70 -8.95 1.61
N THR A 378 -4.07 -8.06 0.69
CA THR A 378 -3.63 -6.66 0.68
C THR A 378 -4.81 -5.75 0.95
N VAL A 379 -4.65 -4.85 1.91
CA VAL A 379 -5.68 -3.89 2.33
C VAL A 379 -5.12 -2.48 2.26
N GLN A 380 -5.91 -1.56 1.74
CA GLN A 380 -5.61 -0.13 1.82
C GLN A 380 -6.31 0.46 3.04
N VAL A 381 -5.52 0.93 4.00
CA VAL A 381 -6.02 1.56 5.24
C VAL A 381 -6.35 3.03 5.00
N GLY A 382 -5.53 3.68 4.18
CA GLY A 382 -5.66 5.10 3.93
C GLY A 382 -4.63 5.60 2.92
N TYR A 383 -4.35 6.89 3.00
CA TYR A 383 -3.27 7.53 2.24
C TYR A 383 -2.73 8.73 3.00
N ARG A 384 -1.54 9.21 2.61
CA ARG A 384 -0.92 10.43 3.11
C ARG A 384 -0.62 11.36 1.94
N ARG A 385 -0.57 12.68 2.21
CA ARG A 385 -0.08 13.71 1.29
C ARG A 385 1.19 14.31 1.86
N ASP A 386 2.32 13.93 1.30
CA ASP A 386 3.64 14.39 1.78
C ASP A 386 4.00 15.74 1.14
N ILE A 387 3.38 16.77 1.68
CA ILE A 387 3.52 18.16 1.19
C ILE A 387 4.46 18.90 2.13
N PRO A 388 5.66 19.33 1.67
CA PRO A 388 6.60 20.05 2.50
C PRO A 388 6.08 21.47 2.80
N ILE A 389 5.89 21.78 4.08
CA ILE A 389 5.49 23.11 4.58
C ILE A 389 6.63 23.65 5.45
N THR A 390 7.16 24.83 5.12
CA THR A 390 8.34 25.41 5.76
C THR A 390 7.99 26.42 6.86
N SER A 391 6.78 26.98 6.85
CA SER A 391 6.33 28.02 7.78
C SER A 391 5.95 27.49 9.18
N ARG A 392 5.98 26.17 9.39
CA ARG A 392 5.69 25.58 10.72
C ARG A 392 6.97 25.33 11.51
N SER A 393 6.92 25.64 12.79
CA SER A 393 7.89 25.20 13.81
C SER A 393 7.88 23.67 14.01
N ASP A 394 6.90 22.97 13.43
CA ASP A 394 6.69 21.52 13.53
C ASP A 394 7.12 20.81 12.24
N LEU A 395 8.34 21.07 11.78
CA LEU A 395 8.98 20.32 10.67
C LEU A 395 9.00 18.79 10.89
N ASP A 396 8.74 18.35 12.13
CA ASP A 396 8.86 16.95 12.55
C ASP A 396 7.52 16.19 12.56
N LEU A 397 6.38 16.84 12.30
CA LEU A 397 5.11 16.11 12.28
C LEU A 397 4.91 15.44 10.92
N PRO A 398 4.79 14.10 10.91
CA PRO A 398 4.53 13.35 9.69
C PRO A 398 3.19 13.79 9.07
N PRO A 399 3.01 13.64 7.74
CA PRO A 399 1.73 13.87 7.11
C PRO A 399 0.66 12.96 7.73
N GLU A 400 -0.53 13.53 7.97
CA GLU A 400 -1.63 12.80 8.60
C GLU A 400 -2.11 11.64 7.71
N LEU A 401 -2.44 10.51 8.34
CA LEU A 401 -3.10 9.41 7.66
C LEU A 401 -4.58 9.76 7.44
N VAL A 402 -4.97 9.83 6.18
CA VAL A 402 -6.39 9.94 5.79
C VAL A 402 -7.00 8.56 5.78
N ASP A 403 -7.84 8.26 6.76
CA ASP A 403 -8.58 7.00 6.85
C ASP A 403 -9.60 6.88 5.72
N ILE A 404 -9.61 5.77 4.98
CA ILE A 404 -10.57 5.50 3.90
C ILE A 404 -11.59 4.43 4.25
N GLY A 405 -11.61 3.98 5.50
CA GLY A 405 -12.64 3.07 6.00
C GLY A 405 -14.01 3.74 5.93
N PHE A 406 -14.99 3.03 5.38
CA PHE A 406 -16.38 3.49 5.37
C PHE A 406 -17.22 2.68 6.37
N PRO A 407 -18.20 3.33 7.04
CA PRO A 407 -19.00 2.67 8.08
C PRO A 407 -19.89 1.59 7.48
N ASP A 408 -20.08 0.52 8.25
CA ASP A 408 -21.12 -0.48 7.96
C ASP A 408 -22.50 0.16 8.12
N HIS A 409 -23.46 -0.24 7.27
CA HIS A 409 -24.81 0.34 7.29
C HIS A 409 -25.59 -0.01 8.55
N PHE A 410 -25.40 -1.23 9.08
CA PHE A 410 -26.13 -1.76 10.23
C PHE A 410 -25.35 -1.63 11.56
N SER A 411 -24.03 -1.44 11.47
CA SER A 411 -23.13 -1.39 12.62
C SER A 411 -22.09 -0.27 12.43
N PRO A 412 -22.45 0.98 12.76
CA PRO A 412 -21.58 2.16 12.50
C PRO A 412 -20.17 2.07 13.13
N ASP A 413 -20.02 1.27 14.18
CA ASP A 413 -18.73 1.03 14.85
C ASP A 413 -17.81 0.11 14.05
N VAL A 414 -18.33 -0.56 13.01
CA VAL A 414 -17.59 -1.42 12.10
C VAL A 414 -17.25 -0.64 10.84
N LYS A 415 -15.97 -0.65 10.45
CA LYS A 415 -15.50 -0.02 9.22
C LYS A 415 -15.08 -1.06 8.19
N TRP A 416 -15.43 -0.82 6.92
CA TRP A 416 -15.02 -1.61 5.78
C TRP A 416 -13.85 -0.95 5.07
N TYR A 417 -12.78 -1.71 4.84
CA TYR A 417 -11.60 -1.26 4.11
C TYR A 417 -11.48 -1.98 2.77
N PRO A 418 -11.15 -1.28 1.68
CA PRO A 418 -10.94 -1.93 0.40
C PRO A 418 -9.71 -2.83 0.42
N GLY A 419 -9.90 -4.07 0.01
CA GLY A 419 -8.85 -5.07 -0.05
C GLY A 419 -8.92 -5.92 -1.30
N VAL A 420 -7.87 -6.71 -1.50
CA VAL A 420 -7.75 -7.66 -2.59
C VAL A 420 -7.04 -8.92 -2.12
N GLU A 421 -7.54 -10.07 -2.55
CA GLU A 421 -6.85 -11.36 -2.43
C GLU A 421 -6.02 -11.57 -3.69
N LEU A 422 -4.78 -11.91 -3.50
CA LEU A 422 -3.82 -12.20 -4.55
C LEU A 422 -3.32 -13.62 -4.34
N PHE A 423 -3.37 -14.41 -5.39
CA PHE A 423 -2.87 -15.79 -5.39
C PHE A 423 -1.68 -15.90 -6.33
N GLY A 424 -0.71 -16.74 -5.98
CA GLY A 424 0.48 -16.89 -6.77
C GLY A 424 1.46 -17.90 -6.21
N GLU A 425 2.72 -17.66 -6.49
CA GLU A 425 3.86 -18.50 -6.11
C GLU A 425 5.01 -17.62 -5.63
N GLY A 426 5.99 -18.21 -4.96
CA GLY A 426 7.15 -17.48 -4.48
C GLY A 426 8.35 -18.37 -4.20
N ILE A 427 9.45 -17.70 -3.85
CA ILE A 427 10.68 -18.34 -3.38
C ILE A 427 11.06 -17.68 -2.06
N PHE A 428 11.10 -18.45 -0.99
CA PHE A 428 11.65 -18.01 0.28
C PHE A 428 13.15 -18.34 0.34
N ILE A 429 13.95 -17.36 0.73
CA ILE A 429 15.41 -17.42 0.74
C ILE A 429 15.91 -17.01 2.12
N MET A 430 16.73 -17.82 2.74
CA MET A 430 17.39 -17.53 4.01
C MET A 430 18.79 -18.13 4.04
N LEU A 431 19.64 -17.74 4.99
CA LEU A 431 20.89 -18.42 5.26
C LEU A 431 20.63 -19.71 6.08
N ASP A 432 21.31 -20.77 5.70
CA ASP A 432 21.21 -22.10 6.32
C ASP A 432 22.48 -22.41 7.12
N ASP A 433 22.85 -21.54 8.02
CA ASP A 433 23.88 -21.81 9.02
C ASP A 433 23.32 -22.66 10.19
N SER A 434 24.21 -23.27 10.98
CA SER A 434 23.83 -24.24 12.01
C SER A 434 22.81 -23.72 13.03
N ASP A 435 22.77 -22.39 13.22
CA ASP A 435 21.88 -21.73 14.17
C ASP A 435 20.79 -20.90 13.49
N GLY A 436 20.78 -20.77 12.15
CA GLY A 436 19.91 -19.89 11.37
C GLY A 436 20.17 -18.41 11.60
N TRP A 437 21.22 -18.07 12.34
CA TRP A 437 21.58 -16.69 12.65
C TRP A 437 22.65 -16.16 11.71
N HIS A 438 22.59 -14.88 11.43
CA HIS A 438 23.39 -14.22 10.44
C HIS A 438 24.91 -14.27 10.77
N PHE A 439 25.74 -14.32 9.73
CA PHE A 439 27.18 -14.16 9.87
C PHE A 439 27.53 -12.74 10.39
N GLN A 440 28.70 -12.62 11.00
CA GLN A 440 29.17 -11.35 11.54
C GLN A 440 29.49 -10.37 10.40
N MET A 441 28.68 -9.32 10.28
CA MET A 441 28.87 -8.28 9.28
C MET A 441 29.89 -7.24 9.73
N THR A 442 30.75 -6.82 8.81
CA THR A 442 31.79 -5.83 9.07
C THR A 442 31.94 -4.88 7.89
N GLY A 443 32.54 -3.73 8.13
CA GLY A 443 32.88 -2.76 7.08
C GLY A 443 32.38 -1.35 7.35
N PRO A 444 32.99 -0.34 6.74
CA PRO A 444 32.67 1.07 6.99
C PRO A 444 31.25 1.47 6.62
N CYS A 445 30.64 0.89 5.58
CA CYS A 445 29.24 1.14 5.23
C CYS A 445 28.31 0.43 6.23
N THR A 446 28.61 -0.83 6.57
CA THR A 446 27.92 -1.59 7.62
C THR A 446 27.89 -0.82 8.93
N ASP A 447 29.02 -0.26 9.37
CA ASP A 447 29.13 0.53 10.59
C ASP A 447 28.29 1.81 10.58
N ARG A 448 28.10 2.43 9.40
CA ARG A 448 27.22 3.63 9.26
C ARG A 448 25.78 3.27 9.54
N TRP A 449 25.30 2.17 8.97
CA TRP A 449 23.94 1.67 9.20
C TRP A 449 23.74 1.21 10.64
N LEU A 450 24.73 0.51 11.22
CA LEU A 450 24.65 0.08 12.62
C LEU A 450 24.58 1.28 13.58
N ARG A 451 25.36 2.35 13.31
CA ARG A 451 25.23 3.60 14.07
C ARG A 451 23.86 4.24 13.93
N ALA A 452 23.27 4.21 12.75
CA ALA A 452 21.91 4.71 12.53
C ALA A 452 20.88 3.90 13.33
N PHE A 453 20.98 2.58 13.27
CA PHE A 453 20.11 1.69 14.06
C PHE A 453 20.24 1.93 15.56
N ASN A 454 21.46 2.06 16.08
CA ASN A 454 21.71 2.34 17.50
C ASN A 454 21.18 3.73 17.93
N ASN A 455 21.08 4.68 17.00
CA ASN A 455 20.54 6.03 17.22
C ASN A 455 19.09 6.20 16.76
N ARG A 456 18.37 5.13 16.40
CA ARG A 456 17.02 5.19 15.82
C ARG A 456 15.98 5.88 16.72
N ALA A 457 16.21 5.91 18.03
CA ALA A 457 15.38 6.64 18.98
C ALA A 457 15.38 8.16 18.75
N ALA A 458 16.39 8.71 18.08
CA ALA A 458 16.47 10.13 17.73
C ALA A 458 15.39 10.59 16.71
N ARG A 459 14.64 9.66 16.10
CA ARG A 459 13.51 9.94 15.19
C ARG A 459 13.83 10.91 14.05
N VAL A 460 15.03 10.81 13.47
CA VAL A 460 15.46 11.63 12.32
C VAL A 460 14.54 11.48 11.12
N TYR A 461 13.92 10.31 10.98
CA TYR A 461 12.98 10.01 9.90
C TYR A 461 11.54 9.91 10.42
N PRO A 462 10.54 10.32 9.62
CA PRO A 462 9.13 10.15 9.94
C PRO A 462 8.75 8.67 10.13
N GLN A 463 7.87 8.39 11.10
CA GLN A 463 7.46 7.00 11.43
C GLN A 463 6.82 6.26 10.26
N TYR A 464 6.10 6.95 9.38
CA TYR A 464 5.42 6.31 8.24
C TYR A 464 6.37 5.72 7.17
N LEU A 465 7.67 6.00 7.25
CA LEU A 465 8.69 5.36 6.40
C LEU A 465 9.04 3.94 6.88
N PHE A 466 8.67 3.60 8.11
CA PHE A 466 8.92 2.31 8.73
C PHE A 466 7.64 1.51 8.85
N ARG A 467 7.76 0.20 8.91
CA ARG A 467 6.62 -0.68 9.11
C ARG A 467 6.18 -0.75 10.55
N GLY A 468 7.12 -0.67 11.48
CA GLY A 468 6.90 -0.77 12.90
C GLY A 468 7.57 0.31 13.73
N GLU A 469 7.41 0.23 15.03
CA GLU A 469 7.98 1.20 15.98
C GLU A 469 9.48 0.99 16.25
N SER A 470 9.96 -0.24 16.06
CA SER A 470 11.35 -0.65 16.34
C SER A 470 12.37 -0.13 15.32
N ARG A 471 11.90 0.27 14.12
CA ARG A 471 12.72 0.78 13.00
C ARG A 471 13.85 -0.17 12.60
N GLU A 472 13.52 -1.43 12.53
CA GLU A 472 14.46 -2.51 12.21
C GLU A 472 15.06 -2.38 10.80
N GLU A 473 14.39 -1.64 9.92
CA GLU A 473 14.84 -1.35 8.55
C GLU A 473 16.18 -0.59 8.52
N LEU A 474 16.58 0.07 9.60
CA LEU A 474 17.91 0.71 9.72
C LEU A 474 19.03 -0.29 10.08
N HIS A 475 18.69 -1.54 10.45
CA HIS A 475 19.71 -2.53 10.79
C HIS A 475 20.46 -2.99 9.52
N PRO A 476 21.81 -3.09 9.53
CA PRO A 476 22.57 -3.47 8.33
C PRO A 476 22.17 -4.83 7.74
N VAL A 477 21.71 -5.79 8.54
CA VAL A 477 21.17 -7.08 8.06
C VAL A 477 19.92 -6.87 7.20
N PHE A 478 19.01 -5.96 7.60
CA PHE A 478 17.86 -5.62 6.78
C PHE A 478 18.30 -5.03 5.43
N VAL A 479 19.19 -4.03 5.47
CA VAL A 479 19.72 -3.36 4.26
C VAL A 479 20.40 -4.36 3.32
N TRP A 480 21.11 -5.32 3.87
CA TRP A 480 21.78 -6.39 3.14
C TRP A 480 20.75 -7.28 2.40
N TRP A 481 19.75 -7.81 3.12
CA TRP A 481 18.69 -8.62 2.53
C TRP A 481 17.87 -7.85 1.49
N HIS A 482 17.56 -6.59 1.79
CA HIS A 482 16.78 -5.74 0.90
C HIS A 482 17.55 -5.46 -0.41
N SER A 483 18.84 -5.11 -0.31
CA SER A 483 19.68 -4.89 -1.47
C SER A 483 19.84 -6.17 -2.32
N LEU A 484 20.01 -7.33 -1.67
CA LEU A 484 20.07 -8.62 -2.34
C LEU A 484 18.72 -8.96 -3.03
N ALA A 485 17.60 -8.70 -2.38
CA ALA A 485 16.27 -8.93 -2.98
C ALA A 485 16.09 -8.16 -4.29
N HIS A 486 16.50 -6.89 -4.32
CA HIS A 486 16.42 -6.05 -5.52
C HIS A 486 17.28 -6.58 -6.67
N LEU A 487 18.51 -7.03 -6.39
CA LEU A 487 19.37 -7.65 -7.38
C LEU A 487 18.79 -8.98 -7.89
N LEU A 488 18.26 -9.80 -6.99
CA LEU A 488 17.61 -11.06 -7.37
C LEU A 488 16.36 -10.84 -8.22
N ILE A 489 15.52 -9.84 -7.92
CA ILE A 489 14.36 -9.50 -8.75
C ILE A 489 14.80 -9.14 -10.17
N ARG A 490 15.89 -8.38 -10.33
CA ARG A 490 16.45 -8.04 -11.65
C ARG A 490 16.90 -9.29 -12.39
N SER A 491 17.65 -10.18 -11.75
CA SER A 491 18.14 -11.43 -12.35
C SER A 491 16.98 -12.38 -12.70
N LEU A 492 16.03 -12.58 -11.77
CA LEU A 492 14.85 -13.40 -11.98
C LEU A 492 13.97 -12.87 -13.11
N SER A 493 13.81 -11.56 -13.24
CA SER A 493 12.99 -10.99 -14.31
C SER A 493 13.57 -11.26 -15.70
N ILE A 494 14.89 -11.33 -15.83
CA ILE A 494 15.58 -11.66 -17.08
C ILE A 494 15.35 -13.17 -17.40
N GLU A 495 15.55 -14.04 -16.44
CA GLU A 495 15.47 -15.51 -16.63
C GLU A 495 14.03 -16.01 -16.76
N ALA A 496 13.11 -15.49 -15.96
CA ALA A 496 11.70 -15.91 -15.98
C ALA A 496 10.89 -15.26 -17.09
N GLY A 497 11.41 -14.23 -17.75
CA GLY A 497 10.66 -13.43 -18.73
C GLY A 497 9.54 -12.59 -18.10
N TYR A 498 9.52 -12.43 -16.79
CA TYR A 498 8.59 -11.55 -16.10
C TYR A 498 9.07 -10.10 -16.17
N SER A 499 8.13 -9.15 -16.19
CA SER A 499 8.46 -7.78 -15.87
C SER A 499 8.93 -7.70 -14.40
N SER A 500 10.00 -6.95 -14.11
CA SER A 500 10.42 -6.71 -12.73
C SER A 500 9.30 -6.14 -11.87
N ALA A 501 8.35 -5.42 -12.46
CA ALA A 501 7.16 -4.90 -11.79
C ALA A 501 6.13 -5.98 -11.40
N SER A 502 6.29 -7.22 -11.88
CA SER A 502 5.40 -8.35 -11.56
C SER A 502 5.90 -9.19 -10.39
N ILE A 503 7.18 -9.09 -10.05
CA ILE A 503 7.79 -9.76 -8.90
C ILE A 503 7.84 -8.76 -7.76
N ARG A 504 7.45 -9.20 -6.57
CA ARG A 504 7.46 -8.42 -5.33
C ARG A 504 8.40 -9.06 -4.34
N GLU A 505 8.85 -8.24 -3.41
CA GLU A 505 9.67 -8.68 -2.28
C GLU A 505 8.90 -8.58 -0.98
N ARG A 506 9.36 -9.38 -0.01
CA ARG A 506 9.08 -9.23 1.41
C ARG A 506 10.31 -9.56 2.21
N ILE A 507 10.75 -8.63 3.05
CA ILE A 507 11.94 -8.77 3.86
C ILE A 507 11.51 -9.12 5.29
N TYR A 508 12.18 -10.10 5.86
CA TYR A 508 12.06 -10.48 7.26
C TYR A 508 13.36 -10.23 7.99
N ILE A 509 13.26 -9.77 9.21
CA ILE A 509 14.36 -9.63 10.14
C ILE A 509 13.88 -10.00 11.55
N GLU A 510 14.72 -10.71 12.29
CA GLU A 510 14.53 -11.02 13.70
C GLU A 510 15.76 -10.59 14.46
N ILE A 511 15.56 -9.77 15.49
CA ILE A 511 16.62 -9.25 16.36
C ILE A 511 16.38 -9.79 17.75
N ALA A 512 17.31 -10.62 18.26
CA ALA A 512 17.25 -11.23 19.59
C ALA A 512 18.57 -10.96 20.34
N GLY A 513 18.61 -9.83 21.04
CA GLY A 513 19.84 -9.33 21.68
C GLY A 513 20.92 -9.00 20.63
N ASP A 514 22.06 -9.65 20.73
CA ASP A 514 23.19 -9.47 19.80
C ASP A 514 23.08 -10.37 18.55
N ARG A 515 22.09 -11.23 18.50
CA ARG A 515 21.88 -12.16 17.38
C ARG A 515 20.81 -11.63 16.44
N VAL A 516 21.12 -11.63 15.15
CA VAL A 516 20.22 -11.16 14.11
C VAL A 516 20.18 -12.16 12.96
N ARG A 517 18.99 -12.48 12.49
CA ARG A 517 18.79 -13.27 11.29
C ARG A 517 17.72 -12.64 10.41
N GLY A 518 17.69 -13.03 9.14
CA GLY A 518 16.69 -12.54 8.21
C GLY A 518 16.47 -13.49 7.04
N GLY A 519 15.60 -13.08 6.17
CA GLY A 519 15.27 -13.78 4.94
C GLY A 519 14.36 -12.94 4.06
N ILE A 520 14.17 -13.39 2.84
CA ILE A 520 13.32 -12.72 1.87
C ILE A 520 12.35 -13.69 1.21
N VAL A 521 11.16 -13.22 0.89
CA VAL A 521 10.27 -13.87 -0.07
C VAL A 521 10.19 -13.04 -1.32
N LEU A 522 10.53 -13.63 -2.46
CA LEU A 522 10.30 -13.08 -3.78
C LEU A 522 9.08 -13.78 -4.37
N TYR A 523 8.05 -13.03 -4.74
CA TYR A 523 6.77 -13.63 -5.13
C TYR A 523 6.09 -12.91 -6.29
N ALA A 524 5.36 -13.68 -7.09
CA ALA A 524 4.51 -13.17 -8.16
C ALA A 524 3.07 -13.56 -7.89
N THR A 525 2.16 -12.58 -7.90
CA THR A 525 0.75 -12.80 -7.58
C THR A 525 -0.17 -12.12 -8.58
N GLN A 526 -1.34 -12.72 -8.80
CA GLN A 526 -2.43 -12.16 -9.60
C GLN A 526 -3.73 -12.10 -8.79
N ALA A 527 -4.61 -11.19 -9.16
CA ALA A 527 -5.96 -11.14 -8.61
C ALA A 527 -6.84 -12.16 -9.32
N GLY A 528 -7.31 -13.20 -8.61
CA GLY A 528 -8.21 -14.24 -9.14
C GLY A 528 -7.81 -15.65 -8.73
N VAL A 529 -8.62 -16.63 -9.15
CA VAL A 529 -8.54 -18.01 -8.71
C VAL A 529 -7.45 -18.83 -9.44
N ASP A 530 -6.93 -18.37 -10.57
CA ASP A 530 -6.03 -19.13 -11.45
C ASP A 530 -4.53 -18.91 -11.13
N GLY A 531 -4.19 -18.90 -9.88
CA GLY A 531 -3.08 -18.26 -9.19
C GLY A 531 -1.65 -18.76 -9.42
N THR A 532 -1.32 -19.79 -10.20
CA THR A 532 0.08 -20.20 -10.37
C THR A 532 0.55 -20.01 -11.80
N LEU A 533 1.65 -19.28 -11.95
CA LEU A 533 2.30 -19.06 -13.23
C LEU A 533 3.43 -20.08 -13.49
N GLY A 534 3.91 -20.75 -12.42
CA GLY A 534 4.97 -21.78 -12.48
C GLY A 534 6.36 -21.24 -12.86
N GLY A 535 6.47 -19.95 -13.16
CA GLY A 535 7.70 -19.38 -13.74
C GLY A 535 8.81 -19.14 -12.72
N LEU A 536 8.48 -18.69 -11.50
CA LEU A 536 9.48 -18.48 -10.44
C LEU A 536 9.97 -19.82 -9.88
N ILE A 537 9.06 -20.75 -9.62
CA ILE A 537 9.40 -22.06 -9.05
C ILE A 537 10.27 -22.89 -10.01
N ALA A 538 10.02 -22.79 -11.31
CA ALA A 538 10.83 -23.46 -12.33
C ALA A 538 12.30 -23.04 -12.32
N LEU A 539 12.64 -21.89 -11.75
CA LEU A 539 14.02 -21.39 -11.64
C LEU A 539 14.77 -21.90 -10.40
N VAL A 540 14.08 -22.50 -9.43
CA VAL A 540 14.72 -23.00 -8.19
C VAL A 540 15.86 -23.99 -8.47
N PRO A 541 15.78 -24.93 -9.43
CA PRO A 541 16.89 -25.81 -9.77
C PRO A 541 18.15 -25.08 -10.28
N HIS A 542 18.01 -23.88 -10.83
CA HIS A 542 19.09 -23.07 -11.43
C HIS A 542 19.44 -21.83 -10.59
N PHE A 543 19.00 -21.81 -9.33
CA PHE A 543 19.09 -20.60 -8.49
C PHE A 543 20.54 -20.18 -8.17
N GLU A 544 21.49 -21.11 -8.19
CA GLU A 544 22.92 -20.82 -8.00
C GLU A 544 23.42 -19.82 -9.05
N THR A 545 23.17 -20.06 -10.31
CA THR A 545 23.52 -19.14 -11.41
C THR A 545 22.82 -17.79 -11.29
N ILE A 546 21.57 -17.78 -10.82
CA ILE A 546 20.79 -16.54 -10.60
C ILE A 546 21.43 -15.71 -9.47
N LEU A 547 21.83 -16.37 -8.37
CA LEU A 547 22.51 -15.70 -7.26
C LEU A 547 23.87 -15.14 -7.68
N GLU A 548 24.69 -15.92 -8.39
CA GLU A 548 25.99 -15.47 -8.90
C GLU A 548 25.84 -14.21 -9.75
N ARG A 549 24.92 -14.19 -10.72
CA ARG A 549 24.63 -13.02 -11.55
C ARG A 549 24.14 -11.82 -10.74
N ALA A 550 23.26 -12.05 -9.75
CA ALA A 550 22.79 -10.99 -8.87
C ALA A 550 23.95 -10.34 -8.10
N LEU A 551 24.88 -11.15 -7.61
CA LEU A 551 26.07 -10.68 -6.89
C LEU A 551 27.07 -9.97 -7.83
N GLU A 552 27.22 -10.43 -9.08
CA GLU A 552 28.01 -9.71 -10.09
C GLU A 552 27.45 -8.32 -10.37
N PHE A 553 26.12 -8.17 -10.47
CA PHE A 553 25.46 -6.86 -10.64
C PHE A 553 25.68 -5.92 -9.46
N SER A 554 25.97 -6.43 -8.25
CA SER A 554 26.28 -5.58 -7.11
C SER A 554 27.60 -4.81 -7.28
N SER A 555 28.54 -5.39 -8.00
CA SER A 555 29.89 -4.83 -8.21
C SER A 555 29.94 -3.79 -9.31
N ASN A 556 28.97 -3.77 -10.23
CA ASN A 556 28.95 -2.94 -11.42
C ASN A 556 27.70 -2.07 -11.52
N CYS A 557 27.88 -0.77 -11.65
CA CYS A 557 26.79 0.17 -11.86
C CYS A 557 27.16 1.19 -12.94
N SER A 558 26.24 1.47 -13.85
CA SER A 558 26.43 2.52 -14.87
C SER A 558 26.58 3.93 -14.28
N GLY A 559 26.21 4.12 -13.02
CA GLY A 559 26.39 5.38 -12.28
C GLY A 559 27.71 5.50 -11.52
N ASP A 560 28.61 4.50 -11.61
CA ASP A 560 29.92 4.55 -10.96
C ASP A 560 30.87 5.53 -11.67
N PRO A 561 31.78 6.22 -10.95
CA PRO A 561 32.05 6.05 -9.50
C PRO A 561 31.07 6.76 -8.56
N LEU A 562 30.25 7.70 -9.02
CA LEU A 562 29.40 8.53 -8.16
C LEU A 562 28.42 7.70 -7.29
N CYS A 563 27.82 6.67 -7.88
CA CYS A 563 26.92 5.81 -7.13
C CYS A 563 27.66 5.03 -6.03
N LYS A 564 28.84 4.47 -6.34
CA LYS A 564 29.66 3.71 -5.39
C LYS A 564 30.19 4.57 -4.24
N GLU A 565 30.47 5.83 -4.50
CA GLU A 565 30.96 6.80 -3.51
C GLU A 565 29.84 7.40 -2.67
N THR A 566 28.57 7.11 -3.00
CA THR A 566 27.43 7.51 -2.16
C THR A 566 27.38 6.64 -0.92
N HIS A 567 27.59 7.26 0.26
CA HIS A 567 27.52 6.59 1.55
C HIS A 567 26.32 7.07 2.34
N PHE A 568 25.65 6.13 2.98
CA PHE A 568 24.54 6.46 3.87
C PHE A 568 25.01 7.31 5.04
N GLU A 569 24.24 8.36 5.34
CA GLU A 569 24.41 9.19 6.54
C GLU A 569 23.05 9.35 7.23
N PHE A 570 23.03 9.15 8.54
CA PHE A 570 21.82 9.28 9.35
C PHE A 570 21.44 10.76 9.50
N LYS A 571 20.73 11.28 8.49
CA LYS A 571 20.21 12.65 8.45
C LYS A 571 18.92 12.73 7.65
N SER A 572 18.09 13.75 7.92
CA SER A 572 16.84 13.96 7.20
C SER A 572 17.06 14.08 5.68
N GLY A 573 16.21 13.40 4.92
CA GLY A 573 16.23 13.39 3.45
C GLY A 573 17.19 12.39 2.80
N MET A 574 18.04 11.68 3.57
CA MET A 574 18.93 10.66 3.05
C MET A 574 18.48 9.27 3.51
N CYS A 575 17.87 8.50 2.62
CA CYS A 575 17.31 7.18 2.94
C CYS A 575 18.10 6.01 2.36
N ASN A 576 19.07 6.24 1.49
CA ASN A 576 19.86 5.21 0.81
C ASN A 576 21.35 5.49 0.93
N GLY A 577 22.16 4.42 0.85
CA GLY A 577 23.56 4.49 0.48
C GLY A 577 23.74 4.36 -1.05
N ALA A 578 24.66 3.51 -1.50
CA ALA A 578 24.91 3.26 -2.92
C ALA A 578 23.74 2.54 -3.59
N ALA A 579 22.74 3.29 -4.03
CA ALA A 579 21.55 2.80 -4.72
C ALA A 579 21.07 3.81 -5.77
N CYS A 580 20.93 3.37 -7.02
CA CYS A 580 20.41 4.19 -8.11
C CYS A 580 19.66 3.33 -9.13
N TYR A 581 19.06 3.96 -10.15
CA TYR A 581 18.35 3.25 -11.24
C TYR A 581 19.25 2.29 -12.04
N GLY A 582 20.55 2.56 -12.10
CA GLY A 582 21.52 1.69 -12.75
C GLY A 582 21.77 0.38 -11.99
N CYS A 583 21.56 0.33 -10.67
CA CYS A 583 21.84 -0.85 -9.85
C CYS A 583 20.63 -1.39 -9.11
N LEU A 584 20.12 -0.71 -8.07
CA LEU A 584 19.17 -1.30 -7.12
C LEU A 584 17.71 -0.87 -7.30
N LEU A 585 17.42 0.37 -7.76
CA LEU A 585 16.04 0.84 -7.77
C LEU A 585 15.16 0.05 -8.74
N LEU A 586 13.99 -0.36 -8.29
CA LEU A 586 12.99 -1.12 -9.02
C LEU A 586 11.69 -0.31 -9.19
N SER A 587 10.68 -0.92 -9.82
CA SER A 587 9.32 -0.39 -9.81
C SER A 587 8.81 -0.27 -8.36
N GLU A 588 8.15 0.84 -8.02
CA GLU A 588 7.56 1.05 -6.69
C GLU A 588 6.55 -0.03 -6.30
N THR A 589 5.96 -0.73 -7.28
CA THR A 589 5.03 -1.84 -7.03
C THR A 589 5.72 -3.12 -6.58
N SER A 590 7.03 -3.24 -6.79
CA SER A 590 7.84 -4.42 -6.45
C SER A 590 8.46 -4.32 -5.06
N CYS A 591 8.75 -3.11 -4.60
CA CYS A 591 9.37 -2.85 -3.30
C CYS A 591 8.33 -2.40 -2.27
N GLU A 592 8.22 -3.14 -1.16
CA GLU A 592 7.33 -2.77 -0.05
C GLU A 592 7.84 -1.55 0.74
N HIS A 593 9.11 -1.16 0.57
CA HIS A 593 9.78 -0.04 1.25
C HIS A 593 10.04 1.16 0.33
N ARG A 594 9.34 1.26 -0.83
CA ARG A 594 9.41 2.43 -1.74
C ARG A 594 10.82 2.77 -2.21
N ASN A 595 11.67 1.77 -2.42
CA ASN A 595 13.09 1.94 -2.80
C ASN A 595 13.94 2.76 -1.79
N ILE A 596 13.61 2.71 -0.50
CA ILE A 596 14.44 3.30 0.58
C ILE A 596 15.08 2.20 1.42
N TRP A 597 16.12 2.52 2.17
CA TRP A 597 16.91 1.59 3.00
C TRP A 597 17.69 0.57 2.15
N LEU A 598 18.30 1.04 1.06
CA LEU A 598 19.09 0.26 0.11
C LEU A 598 20.56 0.72 0.11
N ASP A 599 21.49 -0.23 0.06
CA ASP A 599 22.92 0.06 -0.07
C ASP A 599 23.69 -1.16 -0.59
N ARG A 600 24.09 -1.15 -1.87
CA ARG A 600 24.90 -2.26 -2.42
C ARG A 600 26.30 -2.36 -1.82
N ASN A 601 26.83 -1.29 -1.21
CA ASN A 601 28.12 -1.34 -0.55
C ASN A 601 28.09 -2.23 0.69
N VAL A 602 26.98 -2.24 1.45
CA VAL A 602 26.81 -3.16 2.57
C VAL A 602 26.83 -4.61 2.09
N LEU A 603 26.23 -4.90 0.94
CA LEU A 603 26.25 -6.24 0.35
C LEU A 603 27.67 -6.60 -0.14
N ASN A 604 28.37 -5.68 -0.79
CA ASN A 604 29.73 -5.90 -1.30
C ASN A 604 30.76 -6.07 -0.18
N GLU A 605 30.62 -5.35 0.96
CA GLU A 605 31.46 -5.53 2.15
C GLU A 605 31.26 -6.91 2.77
N ASN A 606 30.06 -7.48 2.64
CA ASN A 606 29.65 -8.72 3.29
C ASN A 606 29.06 -9.68 2.24
N MET A 607 29.88 -10.01 1.24
CA MET A 607 29.50 -11.01 0.24
C MET A 607 29.23 -12.36 0.91
N PRO A 608 28.14 -13.05 0.56
CA PRO A 608 27.72 -14.30 1.18
C PRO A 608 28.60 -15.50 0.80
#